data_88a2cfad9e6023f4aa9dc18f68b94ee0
#
_entry.id   88a2cfad9e6023f4aa9dc18f68b94ee0
#
_cell.length_a   1.000
_cell.length_b   1.000
_cell.length_c   1.000
_cell.angle_alpha   90.00
_cell.angle_beta   90.00
_cell.angle_gamma   90.00
#
_symmetry.space_group_name_H-M   'P 1'
#
loop_
_entity.id
_entity.type
_entity.pdbx_description
1 polymer ?
#
loop_
_entity_poly.entity_id
_entity_poly.type
_entity_poly.pdbx_seq_one_letter_code
_entity_poly.pdbx_strand_id
1 'polypeptide(L)'
;MATLAVFHGRHYSRVEVHAEQPLTPLTDPSSASADQLRAIWGPFVGEAGTFEVNGNEITMQAIVSKNPSAMTKGAVSVYTFRRDGNTLTLTQTRTHAGPNSNPITIKATRVE
;
A
#
# COMPACT_ATOMS: atom_id res chain seq x y z
N MET A 1 -9.40 6.52 5.48
CA MET A 1 -8.39 5.46 5.19
C MET A 1 -7.52 5.25 6.43
N ALA A 2 -7.29 4.00 6.81
CA ALA A 2 -6.35 3.65 7.87
C ALA A 2 -5.12 3.02 7.25
N THR A 3 -3.93 3.47 7.63
CA THR A 3 -2.67 2.94 7.11
C THR A 3 -1.59 2.90 8.17
N LEU A 4 -0.78 1.87 8.12
CA LEU A 4 0.45 1.74 8.90
C LEU A 4 1.54 1.21 7.98
N ALA A 5 2.65 1.92 7.91
CA ALA A 5 3.81 1.50 7.12
C ALA A 5 5.06 1.53 7.98
N VAL A 6 5.93 0.55 7.78
CA VAL A 6 7.22 0.44 8.44
C VAL A 6 8.30 0.35 7.38
N PHE A 7 9.32 1.19 7.51
CA PHE A 7 10.51 1.16 6.66
C PHE A 7 11.72 0.91 7.56
N HIS A 8 12.50 -0.11 7.22
CA HIS A 8 13.72 -0.43 7.96
C HIS A 8 14.77 -1.01 7.03
N GLY A 9 15.95 -0.41 7.00
CA GLY A 9 17.00 -0.82 6.09
C GLY A 9 16.55 -0.67 4.64
N ARG A 10 16.45 -1.78 3.92
CA ARG A 10 16.00 -1.83 2.52
C ARG A 10 14.63 -2.48 2.37
N HIS A 11 13.95 -2.73 3.48
CA HIS A 11 12.65 -3.42 3.50
C HIS A 11 11.55 -2.51 3.98
N TYR A 12 10.33 -2.77 3.47
CA TYR A 12 9.13 -2.11 3.94
C TYR A 12 8.03 -3.13 4.19
N SER A 13 7.09 -2.74 5.02
CA SER A 13 5.82 -3.44 5.22
C SER A 13 4.73 -2.41 5.34
N ARG A 14 3.60 -2.63 4.69
CA ARG A 14 2.46 -1.72 4.81
C ARG A 14 1.15 -2.50 4.86
N VAL A 15 0.24 -1.98 5.68
CA VAL A 15 -1.14 -2.46 5.76
C VAL A 15 -2.05 -1.24 5.68
N GLU A 16 -3.03 -1.26 4.79
CA GLU A 16 -3.92 -0.14 4.54
C GLU A 16 -5.34 -0.64 4.37
N VAL A 17 -6.30 0.16 4.84
CA VAL A 17 -7.72 -0.06 4.57
C VAL A 17 -8.26 1.20 3.90
N HIS A 18 -8.57 1.11 2.62
CA HIS A 18 -9.04 2.22 1.79
C HIS A 18 -10.56 2.31 1.85
N ALA A 19 -11.09 2.68 3.01
CA ALA A 19 -12.52 2.86 3.22
C ALA A 19 -12.78 4.22 3.88
N GLU A 20 -13.80 4.94 3.42
CA GLU A 20 -14.19 6.22 3.99
C GLU A 20 -14.93 6.04 5.31
N GLN A 21 -15.64 4.93 5.46
CA GLN A 21 -16.39 4.58 6.65
C GLN A 21 -15.82 3.31 7.28
N PRO A 22 -15.95 3.15 8.61
CA PRO A 22 -15.52 1.91 9.25
C PRO A 22 -16.21 0.70 8.63
N LEU A 23 -15.44 -0.37 8.41
CA LEU A 23 -15.97 -1.62 7.89
C LEU A 23 -16.75 -2.36 8.98
N THR A 24 -17.81 -3.05 8.56
CA THR A 24 -18.61 -3.87 9.48
C THR A 24 -17.84 -5.13 9.85
N PRO A 25 -17.58 -5.38 11.15
CA PRO A 25 -16.93 -6.62 11.55
C PRO A 25 -17.74 -7.85 11.16
N LEU A 26 -17.05 -8.92 10.79
CA LEU A 26 -17.68 -10.21 10.54
C LEU A 26 -17.86 -10.95 11.86
N THR A 27 -19.04 -11.53 12.07
CA THR A 27 -19.31 -12.37 13.27
C THR A 27 -18.52 -13.66 13.18
N ASP A 28 -18.56 -14.30 12.00
CA ASP A 28 -17.81 -15.53 11.71
C ASP A 28 -17.33 -15.49 10.27
N PRO A 29 -16.02 -15.26 10.04
CA PRO A 29 -15.49 -15.20 8.68
C PRO A 29 -15.71 -16.49 7.88
N SER A 30 -15.73 -17.64 8.53
CA SER A 30 -15.88 -18.93 7.84
C SER A 30 -17.29 -19.14 7.29
N SER A 31 -18.29 -18.45 7.82
CA SER A 31 -19.68 -18.50 7.36
C SER A 31 -20.13 -17.23 6.63
N ALA A 32 -19.24 -16.29 6.41
CA ALA A 32 -19.55 -15.04 5.71
C ALA A 32 -19.88 -15.29 4.23
N SER A 33 -20.79 -14.48 3.68
CA SER A 33 -21.10 -14.53 2.25
C SER A 33 -19.93 -14.01 1.41
N ALA A 34 -19.93 -14.35 0.12
CA ALA A 34 -18.93 -13.81 -0.81
C ALA A 34 -18.96 -12.28 -0.86
N ASP A 35 -20.13 -11.67 -0.80
CA ASP A 35 -20.25 -10.21 -0.80
C ASP A 35 -19.69 -9.58 0.48
N GLN A 36 -19.93 -10.20 1.64
CA GLN A 36 -19.35 -9.76 2.90
C GLN A 36 -17.82 -9.83 2.88
N LEU A 37 -17.26 -10.90 2.33
CA LEU A 37 -15.81 -11.08 2.20
C LEU A 37 -15.22 -10.06 1.23
N ARG A 38 -15.86 -9.81 0.08
CA ARG A 38 -15.38 -8.81 -0.88
C ARG A 38 -15.40 -7.40 -0.30
N ALA A 39 -16.41 -7.08 0.52
CA ALA A 39 -16.49 -5.77 1.16
C ALA A 39 -15.30 -5.47 2.07
N ILE A 40 -14.70 -6.50 2.67
CA ILE A 40 -13.52 -6.39 3.52
C ILE A 40 -12.24 -6.53 2.70
N TRP A 41 -12.20 -7.47 1.78
CA TRP A 41 -11.01 -7.76 0.97
C TRP A 41 -10.69 -6.62 -0.01
N GLY A 42 -11.70 -6.06 -0.66
CA GLY A 42 -11.53 -5.04 -1.69
C GLY A 42 -10.72 -3.83 -1.22
N PRO A 43 -11.11 -3.17 -0.11
CA PRO A 43 -10.38 -2.00 0.37
C PRO A 43 -9.04 -2.31 1.05
N PHE A 44 -8.73 -3.57 1.29
CA PHE A 44 -7.52 -3.98 2.01
C PHE A 44 -6.30 -3.96 1.10
N VAL A 45 -5.18 -3.42 1.60
CA VAL A 45 -3.85 -3.53 0.99
C VAL A 45 -2.91 -4.11 2.03
N GLY A 46 -2.21 -5.17 1.67
CA GLY A 46 -1.18 -5.75 2.53
C GLY A 46 -0.02 -6.19 1.67
N GLU A 47 1.16 -5.68 1.96
CA GLU A 47 2.36 -6.10 1.27
C GLU A 47 3.62 -5.79 2.06
N ALA A 48 4.67 -6.54 1.76
CA ALA A 48 6.01 -6.33 2.26
C ALA A 48 7.01 -6.63 1.16
N GLY A 49 8.13 -5.95 1.16
CA GLY A 49 9.15 -6.13 0.14
C GLY A 49 10.36 -5.26 0.36
N THR A 50 11.02 -4.91 -0.72
CA THR A 50 12.20 -4.06 -0.73
C THR A 50 11.89 -2.70 -1.34
N PHE A 51 12.67 -1.69 -0.97
CA PHE A 51 12.57 -0.38 -1.58
C PHE A 51 13.95 0.21 -1.83
N GLU A 52 14.00 1.10 -2.81
CA GLU A 52 15.17 1.91 -3.12
C GLU A 52 14.73 3.37 -3.24
N VAL A 53 15.59 4.27 -2.71
CA VAL A 53 15.37 5.71 -2.81
C VAL A 53 16.36 6.28 -3.82
N ASN A 54 15.85 7.05 -4.76
CA ASN A 54 16.66 7.75 -5.76
C ASN A 54 16.10 9.16 -5.94
N GLY A 55 16.78 10.15 -5.37
CA GLY A 55 16.28 11.53 -5.35
C GLY A 55 14.98 11.62 -4.55
N ASN A 56 13.92 12.08 -5.21
CA ASN A 56 12.58 12.19 -4.62
C ASN A 56 11.68 11.00 -4.96
N GLU A 57 12.23 9.92 -5.50
CA GLU A 57 11.48 8.72 -5.86
C GLU A 57 11.81 7.56 -4.93
N ILE A 58 10.78 6.77 -4.62
CA ILE A 58 10.91 5.49 -3.96
C ILE A 58 10.38 4.43 -4.92
N THR A 59 11.20 3.43 -5.22
CA THR A 59 10.80 2.26 -6.00
C THR A 59 10.58 1.10 -5.05
N MET A 60 9.39 0.54 -5.06
CA MET A 60 8.98 -0.57 -4.21
C MET A 60 8.78 -1.83 -5.03
N GLN A 61 9.29 -2.95 -4.51
CA GLN A 61 9.08 -4.27 -5.09
C GLN A 61 8.57 -5.21 -4.02
N ALA A 62 7.34 -5.70 -4.19
CA ALA A 62 6.74 -6.60 -3.22
C ALA A 62 7.36 -7.99 -3.29
N ILE A 63 7.65 -8.56 -2.12
CA ILE A 63 8.02 -9.97 -1.96
C ILE A 63 6.76 -10.76 -1.60
N VAL A 64 5.92 -10.19 -0.75
CA VAL A 64 4.63 -10.75 -0.35
C VAL A 64 3.57 -9.67 -0.53
N SER A 65 2.46 -10.01 -1.16
CA SER A 65 1.36 -9.06 -1.39
C SER A 65 0.02 -9.79 -1.40
N LYS A 66 -1.01 -9.11 -0.92
CA LYS A 66 -2.41 -9.51 -1.15
C LYS A 66 -2.69 -9.72 -2.64
N ASN A 67 -2.11 -8.86 -3.49
CA ASN A 67 -2.31 -8.90 -4.94
C ASN A 67 -1.21 -9.76 -5.58
N PRO A 68 -1.54 -10.95 -6.12
CA PRO A 68 -0.53 -11.83 -6.71
C PRO A 68 0.25 -11.19 -7.86
N SER A 69 -0.35 -10.28 -8.62
CA SER A 69 0.36 -9.63 -9.73
C SER A 69 1.52 -8.74 -9.26
N ALA A 70 1.46 -8.23 -8.03
CA ALA A 70 2.54 -7.44 -7.47
C ALA A 70 3.78 -8.28 -7.11
N MET A 71 3.62 -9.60 -6.99
CA MET A 71 4.72 -10.53 -6.70
C MET A 71 5.39 -11.07 -7.97
N THR A 72 4.92 -10.67 -9.14
CA THR A 72 5.51 -11.09 -10.41
C THR A 72 6.90 -10.49 -10.57
N LYS A 73 7.84 -11.27 -11.12
CA LYS A 73 9.21 -10.80 -11.34
C LYS A 73 9.21 -9.51 -12.18
N GLY A 74 9.91 -8.49 -11.69
CA GLY A 74 10.00 -7.20 -12.34
C GLY A 74 8.84 -6.25 -12.05
N ALA A 75 7.83 -6.68 -11.31
CA ALA A 75 6.74 -5.80 -10.92
C ALA A 75 7.24 -4.79 -9.88
N VAL A 76 7.12 -3.51 -10.21
CA VAL A 76 7.54 -2.42 -9.32
C VAL A 76 6.47 -1.34 -9.27
N SER A 77 6.45 -0.61 -8.17
CA SER A 77 5.67 0.61 -8.01
C SER A 77 6.60 1.76 -7.66
N VAL A 78 6.45 2.88 -8.34
CA VAL A 78 7.29 4.05 -8.12
C VAL A 78 6.44 5.18 -7.56
N TYR A 79 6.90 5.74 -6.45
CA TYR A 79 6.28 6.86 -5.77
C TYR A 79 7.23 8.04 -5.77
N THR A 80 6.70 9.24 -5.94
CA THR A 80 7.40 10.45 -5.50
C THR A 80 7.07 10.67 -4.03
N PHE A 81 8.02 11.23 -3.29
CA PHE A 81 7.78 11.54 -1.90
C PHE A 81 8.23 12.93 -1.54
N ARG A 82 7.57 13.49 -0.53
CA ARG A 82 7.96 14.74 0.09
C ARG A 82 7.85 14.60 1.59
N ARG A 83 8.90 15.01 2.28
CA ARG A 83 8.91 15.05 3.74
C ARG A 83 8.73 16.49 4.21
N ASP A 84 7.84 16.68 5.15
CA ASP A 84 7.62 17.97 5.82
C ASP A 84 7.50 17.70 7.32
N GLY A 85 8.60 17.91 8.06
CA GLY A 85 8.66 17.56 9.48
C GLY A 85 8.44 16.06 9.69
N ASN A 86 7.37 15.71 10.39
CA ASN A 86 6.98 14.33 10.67
C ASN A 86 5.95 13.78 9.69
N THR A 87 5.63 14.55 8.64
CA THR A 87 4.67 14.13 7.62
C THR A 87 5.40 13.70 6.36
N LEU A 88 5.05 12.53 5.85
CA LEU A 88 5.52 12.00 4.59
C LEU A 88 4.35 11.92 3.62
N THR A 89 4.50 12.54 2.46
CA THR A 89 3.52 12.48 1.37
C THR A 89 4.07 11.60 0.26
N LEU A 90 3.35 10.54 -0.08
CA LEU A 90 3.71 9.58 -1.12
C LEU A 90 2.68 9.64 -2.24
N THR A 91 3.13 9.79 -3.48
CA THR A 91 2.25 9.78 -4.65
C THR A 91 2.74 8.71 -5.64
N GLN A 92 1.89 7.72 -5.91
CA GLN A 92 2.24 6.71 -6.91
C GLN A 92 2.17 7.32 -8.30
N THR A 93 3.30 7.40 -8.98
CA THR A 93 3.40 8.03 -10.29
C THR A 93 3.42 7.03 -11.43
N ARG A 94 3.97 5.85 -11.22
CA ARG A 94 4.05 4.82 -12.24
C ARG A 94 4.26 3.43 -11.64
N THR A 95 4.03 2.44 -12.46
CA THR A 95 4.39 1.05 -12.18
C THR A 95 5.23 0.53 -13.34
N HIS A 96 5.66 -0.73 -13.28
CA HIS A 96 6.33 -1.39 -14.41
C HIS A 96 5.47 -1.40 -15.69
N ALA A 97 4.16 -1.23 -15.55
CA ALA A 97 3.24 -1.17 -16.70
C ALA A 97 3.12 0.23 -17.32
N GLY A 98 3.76 1.24 -16.73
CA GLY A 98 3.78 2.62 -17.23
C GLY A 98 3.23 3.64 -16.24
N PRO A 99 3.03 4.90 -16.68
CA PRO A 99 2.52 5.96 -15.81
C PRO A 99 1.14 5.65 -15.27
N ASN A 100 0.88 6.09 -14.03
CA ASN A 100 -0.43 5.98 -13.42
C ASN A 100 -1.28 7.20 -13.84
N SER A 101 -2.34 6.96 -14.61
CA SER A 101 -3.23 8.03 -15.07
C SER A 101 -4.11 8.61 -13.96
N ASN A 102 -4.23 7.90 -12.83
CA ASN A 102 -5.00 8.34 -11.68
C ASN A 102 -4.19 8.16 -10.40
N PRO A 103 -3.15 9.01 -10.16
CA PRO A 103 -2.24 8.86 -9.04
C PRO A 103 -2.97 8.91 -7.69
N ILE A 104 -2.56 8.03 -6.78
CA ILE A 104 -3.04 8.00 -5.40
C ILE A 104 -1.99 8.67 -4.52
N THR A 105 -2.44 9.63 -3.70
CA THR A 105 -1.59 10.31 -2.74
C THR A 105 -1.91 9.84 -1.33
N ILE A 106 -0.87 9.47 -0.59
CA ILE A 106 -0.97 9.02 0.80
C ILE A 106 -0.16 9.97 1.67
N LYS A 107 -0.78 10.50 2.72
CA LYS A 107 -0.08 11.23 3.77
C LYS A 107 0.05 10.36 5.00
N ALA A 108 1.25 10.26 5.51
CA ALA A 108 1.55 9.48 6.70
C ALA A 108 2.28 10.37 7.72
N THR A 109 1.93 10.21 8.99
CA THR A 109 2.59 10.89 10.09
C THR A 109 3.50 9.89 10.79
N ARG A 110 4.72 10.33 11.09
CA ARG A 110 5.69 9.51 11.83
C ARG A 110 5.20 9.29 13.25
N VAL A 111 5.18 8.03 13.69
CA VAL A 111 4.79 7.66 15.06
C VAL A 111 5.98 7.27 15.94
N GLU A 112 7.15 7.06 15.34
CA GLU A 112 8.40 6.77 16.04
C GLU A 112 9.59 7.45 15.36
#